data_1b1cbd12807f44c2203d29264106bbf7
#
_entry.id   1b1cbd12807f44c2203d29264106bbf7
#
_cell.length_a   1.000
_cell.length_b   1.000
_cell.length_c   1.000
_cell.angle_alpha   90.00
_cell.angle_beta   90.00
_cell.angle_gamma   90.00
#
_symmetry.space_group_name_H-M   'P 1'
#
loop_
_entity.id
_entity.type
_entity.pdbx_description
1 polymer ?
#
loop_
_entity_poly.entity_id
_entity_poly.type
_entity_poly.pdbx_seq_one_letter_code
_entity_poly.pdbx_strand_id
1 'polypeptide(L)'
;MRRLNSKDKEKFQKVIKNIKSTNLKIETLLFEVLQEYITDKNSNIEDLKICNDKITKFKNIFNISSDLWYLAGDQSSDYNYYTKRIILSSIISKIYLKMLCAKNFSREQLKKDIEEEIIKVGKFNKFKAECLSFINVLKNGSKEKGSGRGY
;
A
#
# COMPACT_ATOMS: atom_id res chain seq x y z
N MET A 1 -1.38 -1.60 -16.42
CA MET A 1 -0.31 -1.07 -15.54
C MET A 1 0.94 -1.92 -15.75
N ARG A 2 2.04 -1.31 -16.20
CA ARG A 2 3.31 -1.99 -16.50
C ARG A 2 4.19 -2.12 -15.25
N ARG A 3 5.08 -3.12 -15.23
CA ARG A 3 6.10 -3.29 -14.21
C ARG A 3 7.17 -2.18 -14.32
N LEU A 4 7.76 -1.78 -13.18
CA LEU A 4 8.83 -0.78 -13.16
C LEU A 4 10.11 -1.33 -13.81
N ASN A 5 10.75 -0.53 -14.65
CA ASN A 5 12.03 -0.85 -15.26
C ASN A 5 13.19 -0.24 -14.45
N SER A 6 14.44 -0.54 -14.83
CA SER A 6 15.63 -0.03 -14.13
C SER A 6 15.74 1.49 -14.14
N LYS A 7 15.35 2.15 -15.24
CA LYS A 7 15.36 3.62 -15.35
C LYS A 7 14.33 4.27 -14.43
N ASP A 8 13.13 3.66 -14.31
CA ASP A 8 12.10 4.13 -13.38
C ASP A 8 12.62 4.05 -11.92
N LYS A 9 13.27 2.93 -11.56
CA LYS A 9 13.83 2.73 -10.22
C LYS A 9 14.93 3.74 -9.88
N GLU A 10 15.83 4.03 -10.82
CA GLU A 10 16.87 5.06 -10.64
C GLU A 10 16.26 6.47 -10.47
N LYS A 11 15.26 6.82 -11.29
CA LYS A 11 14.50 8.07 -11.15
C LYS A 11 13.89 8.18 -9.76
N PHE A 12 13.21 7.15 -9.31
CA PHE A 12 12.51 7.13 -8.03
C PHE A 12 13.49 7.18 -6.84
N GLN A 13 14.63 6.52 -6.91
CA GLN A 13 15.68 6.63 -5.90
C GLN A 13 16.17 8.07 -5.72
N LYS A 14 16.34 8.79 -6.82
CA LYS A 14 16.76 10.21 -6.78
C LYS A 14 15.69 11.07 -6.09
N VAL A 15 14.41 10.84 -6.39
CA VAL A 15 13.29 11.60 -5.82
C VAL A 15 13.20 11.42 -4.31
N ILE A 16 13.39 10.20 -3.80
CA ILE A 16 13.26 9.90 -2.37
C ILE A 16 14.54 10.06 -1.55
N LYS A 17 15.67 10.39 -2.19
CA LYS A 17 17.01 10.41 -1.54
C LYS A 17 17.04 11.23 -0.26
N ASN A 18 16.36 12.38 -0.25
CA ASN A 18 16.37 13.31 0.89
C ASN A 18 15.23 13.09 1.89
N ILE A 19 14.37 12.11 1.63
CA ILE A 19 13.20 11.84 2.48
C ILE A 19 13.61 10.82 3.55
N LYS A 20 13.45 11.17 4.83
CA LYS A 20 13.77 10.27 5.96
C LYS A 20 12.61 9.34 6.33
N SER A 21 11.38 9.83 6.28
CA SER A 21 10.19 9.07 6.67
C SER A 21 9.82 8.02 5.62
N THR A 22 9.70 6.76 6.03
CA THR A 22 9.27 5.65 5.16
C THR A 22 7.87 5.88 4.59
N ASN A 23 6.93 6.40 5.40
CA ASN A 23 5.58 6.70 4.92
C ASN A 23 5.59 7.77 3.83
N LEU A 24 6.36 8.83 4.02
CA LEU A 24 6.48 9.90 3.03
C LEU A 24 7.21 9.42 1.76
N LYS A 25 8.17 8.49 1.87
CA LYS A 25 8.77 7.83 0.71
C LYS A 25 7.73 7.07 -0.09
N ILE A 26 6.91 6.24 0.58
CA ILE A 26 5.84 5.46 -0.09
C ILE A 26 4.81 6.38 -0.74
N GLU A 27 4.39 7.44 -0.05
CA GLU A 27 3.47 8.44 -0.60
C GLU A 27 4.01 9.09 -1.87
N THR A 28 5.25 9.55 -1.83
CA THR A 28 5.94 10.17 -2.97
C THR A 28 6.09 9.18 -4.13
N LEU A 29 6.49 7.94 -3.85
CA LEU A 29 6.65 6.90 -4.85
C LEU A 29 5.31 6.50 -5.49
N LEU A 30 4.23 6.41 -4.71
CA LEU A 30 2.88 6.17 -5.23
C LEU A 30 2.46 7.28 -6.19
N PHE A 31 2.71 8.54 -5.81
CA PHE A 31 2.39 9.68 -6.67
C PHE A 31 3.17 9.61 -7.99
N GLU A 32 4.49 9.35 -7.95
CA GLU A 32 5.32 9.23 -9.15
C GLU A 32 4.85 8.12 -10.09
N VAL A 33 4.46 6.96 -9.54
CA VAL A 33 3.97 5.83 -10.36
C VAL A 33 2.60 6.15 -10.97
N LEU A 34 1.68 6.68 -10.18
CA LEU A 34 0.29 6.83 -10.63
C LEU A 34 0.07 8.06 -11.51
N GLN A 35 0.86 9.13 -11.35
CA GLN A 35 0.70 10.33 -12.18
C GLN A 35 0.93 10.06 -13.68
N GLU A 36 1.76 9.07 -14.03
CA GLU A 36 2.01 8.68 -15.42
C GLU A 36 0.73 8.20 -16.12
N TYR A 37 -0.24 7.68 -15.37
CA TYR A 37 -1.50 7.14 -15.88
C TYR A 37 -2.64 8.18 -15.98
N ILE A 38 -2.44 9.40 -15.51
CA ILE A 38 -3.46 10.47 -15.61
C ILE A 38 -3.65 10.93 -17.05
N THR A 39 -2.55 11.04 -17.80
CA THR A 39 -2.54 11.63 -19.15
C THR A 39 -3.01 10.68 -20.23
N ASP A 40 -2.89 9.38 -20.04
CA ASP A 40 -3.18 8.37 -21.06
C ASP A 40 -4.35 7.44 -20.65
N LYS A 41 -5.49 8.08 -20.35
CA LYS A 41 -6.67 7.38 -19.84
C LYS A 41 -7.26 6.38 -20.81
N ASN A 42 -7.35 6.72 -22.10
CA ASN A 42 -8.00 5.88 -23.11
C ASN A 42 -7.21 4.59 -23.34
N SER A 43 -5.89 4.69 -23.47
CA SER A 43 -5.00 3.53 -23.56
C SER A 43 -5.11 2.63 -22.31
N ASN A 44 -5.17 3.23 -21.13
CA ASN A 44 -5.32 2.48 -19.87
C ASN A 44 -6.65 1.72 -19.76
N ILE A 45 -7.75 2.27 -20.30
CA ILE A 45 -9.05 1.59 -20.35
C ILE A 45 -9.02 0.44 -21.34
N GLU A 46 -8.38 0.62 -22.49
CA GLU A 46 -8.21 -0.45 -23.48
C GLU A 46 -7.38 -1.60 -22.93
N ASP A 47 -6.28 -1.31 -22.23
CA ASP A 47 -5.48 -2.31 -21.51
C ASP A 47 -6.31 -3.12 -20.50
N LEU A 48 -7.29 -2.51 -19.84
CA LEU A 48 -8.19 -3.22 -18.93
C LEU A 48 -9.17 -4.13 -19.67
N LYS A 49 -9.64 -3.75 -20.86
CA LYS A 49 -10.58 -4.53 -21.68
C LYS A 49 -9.91 -5.73 -22.37
N ILE A 50 -8.74 -5.51 -22.94
CA ILE A 50 -8.01 -6.51 -23.73
C ILE A 50 -7.44 -7.62 -22.85
N CYS A 51 -7.08 -7.31 -21.59
CA CYS A 51 -6.42 -8.27 -20.73
C CYS A 51 -7.45 -9.16 -20.01
N ASN A 52 -7.77 -10.30 -20.56
CA ASN A 52 -8.57 -11.35 -19.90
C ASN A 52 -7.87 -11.95 -18.67
N ASP A 53 -6.59 -11.68 -18.48
CA ASP A 53 -5.78 -12.25 -17.40
C ASP A 53 -5.73 -11.32 -16.17
N LYS A 54 -6.72 -11.48 -15.30
CA LYS A 54 -6.79 -10.80 -13.99
C LYS A 54 -5.60 -11.14 -13.09
N ILE A 55 -5.05 -12.34 -13.25
CA ILE A 55 -3.92 -12.83 -12.44
C ILE A 55 -2.65 -12.07 -12.78
N THR A 56 -2.36 -11.87 -14.07
CA THR A 56 -1.19 -11.09 -14.50
C THR A 56 -1.27 -9.63 -14.04
N LYS A 57 -2.46 -9.02 -14.06
CA LYS A 57 -2.66 -7.66 -13.54
C LYS A 57 -2.38 -7.57 -12.05
N PHE A 58 -2.91 -8.50 -11.28
CA PHE A 58 -2.64 -8.58 -9.85
C PHE A 58 -1.15 -8.80 -9.57
N LYS A 59 -0.49 -9.69 -10.29
CA LYS A 59 0.95 -9.90 -10.22
C LYS A 59 1.75 -8.62 -10.50
N ASN A 60 1.38 -7.87 -11.52
CA ASN A 60 2.06 -6.62 -11.86
C ASN A 60 1.92 -5.58 -10.74
N ILE A 61 0.73 -5.39 -10.20
CA ILE A 61 0.49 -4.46 -9.09
C ILE A 61 1.25 -4.90 -7.84
N PHE A 62 1.25 -6.20 -7.53
CA PHE A 62 2.02 -6.73 -6.40
C PHE A 62 3.53 -6.54 -6.58
N ASN A 63 4.06 -6.73 -7.79
CA ASN A 63 5.46 -6.49 -8.10
C ASN A 63 5.82 -5.01 -7.97
N ILE A 64 4.95 -4.09 -8.45
CA ILE A 64 5.13 -2.65 -8.26
C ILE A 64 5.18 -2.34 -6.75
N SER A 65 4.22 -2.83 -5.99
CA SER A 65 4.17 -2.66 -4.55
C SER A 65 5.43 -3.17 -3.85
N SER A 66 5.96 -4.31 -4.28
CA SER A 66 7.21 -4.88 -3.78
C SER A 66 8.41 -3.99 -4.11
N ASP A 67 8.50 -3.49 -5.35
CA ASP A 67 9.54 -2.58 -5.78
C ASP A 67 9.51 -1.25 -4.99
N LEU A 68 8.33 -0.69 -4.72
CA LEU A 68 8.18 0.55 -3.95
C LEU A 68 8.63 0.38 -2.50
N TRP A 69 8.26 -0.73 -1.84
CA TRP A 69 8.72 -1.03 -0.49
C TRP A 69 10.23 -1.24 -0.43
N TYR A 70 10.80 -1.93 -1.42
CA TYR A 70 12.24 -2.11 -1.52
C TYR A 70 12.97 -0.76 -1.65
N LEU A 71 12.50 0.12 -2.56
CA LEU A 71 13.06 1.46 -2.74
C LEU A 71 12.93 2.33 -1.48
N ALA A 72 11.85 2.19 -0.73
CA ALA A 72 11.65 2.90 0.53
C ALA A 72 12.58 2.41 1.66
N GLY A 73 13.33 1.31 1.45
CA GLY A 73 14.24 0.74 2.42
C GLY A 73 13.58 -0.27 3.37
N ASP A 74 12.48 -0.92 2.96
CA ASP A 74 11.83 -1.94 3.76
C ASP A 74 12.69 -3.21 3.84
N GLN A 75 13.00 -3.64 5.07
CA GLN A 75 13.73 -4.86 5.38
C GLN A 75 12.86 -5.90 6.08
N SER A 76 11.54 -5.74 6.02
CA SER A 76 10.63 -6.69 6.67
C SER A 76 10.70 -8.07 6.02
N SER A 77 10.59 -9.09 6.84
CA SER A 77 10.50 -10.50 6.48
C SER A 77 9.17 -11.08 6.96
N ASP A 78 8.88 -12.31 6.56
CA ASP A 78 7.74 -13.09 7.01
C ASP A 78 6.37 -12.43 6.76
N TYR A 79 5.51 -12.46 7.77
CA TYR A 79 4.14 -11.95 7.68
C TYR A 79 4.07 -10.46 7.31
N ASN A 80 4.95 -9.63 7.86
CA ASN A 80 4.97 -8.19 7.58
C ASN A 80 5.35 -7.90 6.13
N TYR A 81 6.21 -8.71 5.53
CA TYR A 81 6.57 -8.60 4.12
C TYR A 81 5.35 -8.65 3.20
N TYR A 82 4.53 -9.70 3.35
CA TYR A 82 3.34 -9.88 2.53
C TYR A 82 2.24 -8.88 2.84
N THR A 83 2.00 -8.63 4.13
CA THR A 83 0.95 -7.70 4.57
C THR A 83 1.15 -6.30 4.02
N LYS A 84 2.35 -5.74 4.11
CA LYS A 84 2.68 -4.42 3.58
C LYS A 84 2.44 -4.35 2.07
N ARG A 85 2.84 -5.37 1.33
CA ARG A 85 2.68 -5.43 -0.14
C ARG A 85 1.24 -5.58 -0.57
N ILE A 86 0.46 -6.39 0.12
CA ILE A 86 -0.98 -6.54 -0.14
C ILE A 86 -1.73 -5.24 0.13
N ILE A 87 -1.47 -4.58 1.26
CA ILE A 87 -2.08 -3.30 1.59
C ILE A 87 -1.75 -2.25 0.51
N LEU A 88 -0.48 -2.11 0.13
CA LEU A 88 -0.06 -1.15 -0.88
C LEU A 88 -0.65 -1.47 -2.26
N SER A 89 -0.73 -2.77 -2.62
CA SER A 89 -1.38 -3.23 -3.86
C SER A 89 -2.86 -2.86 -3.88
N SER A 90 -3.55 -2.97 -2.75
CA SER A 90 -4.95 -2.57 -2.58
C SER A 90 -5.14 -1.06 -2.80
N ILE A 91 -4.26 -0.23 -2.22
CA ILE A 91 -4.27 1.23 -2.42
C ILE A 91 -4.06 1.59 -3.90
N ILE A 92 -3.03 1.01 -4.53
CA ILE A 92 -2.73 1.21 -5.95
C ILE A 92 -3.95 0.86 -6.81
N SER A 93 -4.54 -0.33 -6.60
CA SER A 93 -5.70 -0.79 -7.36
C SER A 93 -6.90 0.14 -7.22
N LYS A 94 -7.19 0.57 -6.01
CA LYS A 94 -8.32 1.45 -5.71
C LYS A 94 -8.18 2.81 -6.37
N ILE A 95 -7.02 3.46 -6.22
CA ILE A 95 -6.77 4.78 -6.82
C ILE A 95 -6.76 4.67 -8.34
N TYR A 96 -6.11 3.64 -8.90
CA TYR A 96 -6.08 3.40 -10.34
C TYR A 96 -7.48 3.24 -10.94
N LEU A 97 -8.34 2.43 -10.31
CA LEU A 97 -9.73 2.27 -10.74
C LEU A 97 -10.51 3.59 -10.63
N LYS A 98 -10.32 4.36 -9.56
CA LYS A 98 -10.94 5.69 -9.40
C LYS A 98 -10.52 6.63 -10.53
N MET A 99 -9.23 6.64 -10.89
CA MET A 99 -8.70 7.44 -12.01
C MET A 99 -9.36 7.06 -13.34
N LEU A 100 -9.57 5.77 -13.59
CA LEU A 100 -10.21 5.30 -14.82
C LEU A 100 -11.70 5.66 -14.90
N CYS A 101 -12.41 5.61 -13.79
CA CYS A 101 -13.84 5.88 -13.72
C CYS A 101 -14.17 7.40 -13.72
N ALA A 102 -13.28 8.25 -13.24
CA ALA A 102 -13.48 9.68 -13.18
C ALA A 102 -13.43 10.32 -14.57
N LYS A 103 -14.32 11.25 -14.90
CA LYS A 103 -14.27 12.01 -16.16
C LYS A 103 -13.01 12.88 -16.24
N ASN A 104 -12.77 13.64 -15.17
CA ASN A 104 -11.58 14.49 -15.01
C ASN A 104 -10.90 14.10 -13.71
N PHE A 105 -9.61 13.75 -13.79
CA PHE A 105 -8.81 13.39 -12.62
C PHE A 105 -7.53 14.21 -12.64
N SER A 106 -7.36 15.06 -11.64
CA SER A 106 -6.20 15.96 -11.55
C SER A 106 -5.07 15.38 -10.68
N ARG A 107 -3.88 15.97 -10.80
CA ARG A 107 -2.73 15.60 -9.94
C ARG A 107 -3.00 15.94 -8.47
N GLU A 108 -3.70 17.03 -8.20
CA GLU A 108 -4.09 17.46 -6.84
C GLU A 108 -5.04 16.43 -6.21
N GLN A 109 -6.00 15.93 -7.02
CA GLN A 109 -6.90 14.87 -6.57
C GLN A 109 -6.14 13.58 -6.29
N LEU A 110 -5.18 13.21 -7.14
CA LEU A 110 -4.32 12.04 -6.91
C LEU A 110 -3.57 12.14 -5.58
N LYS A 111 -2.93 13.28 -5.32
CA LYS A 111 -2.18 13.52 -4.09
C LYS A 111 -3.08 13.36 -2.86
N LYS A 112 -4.25 14.00 -2.88
CA LYS A 112 -5.24 13.91 -1.80
C LYS A 112 -5.71 12.47 -1.57
N ASP A 113 -6.01 11.73 -2.64
CA ASP A 113 -6.47 10.34 -2.54
C ASP A 113 -5.38 9.43 -1.94
N ILE A 114 -4.12 9.63 -2.29
CA ILE A 114 -2.98 8.89 -1.71
C ILE A 114 -2.85 9.18 -0.21
N GLU A 115 -2.86 10.45 0.18
CA GLU A 115 -2.78 10.87 1.58
C GLU A 115 -3.92 10.25 2.41
N GLU A 116 -5.17 10.32 1.92
CA GLU A 116 -6.33 9.74 2.60
C GLU A 116 -6.22 8.22 2.80
N GLU A 117 -5.77 7.48 1.79
CA GLU A 117 -5.64 6.03 1.89
C GLU A 117 -4.50 5.62 2.84
N ILE A 118 -3.38 6.33 2.86
CA ILE A 118 -2.28 6.09 3.81
C ILE A 118 -2.73 6.37 5.25
N ILE A 119 -3.48 7.46 5.47
CA ILE A 119 -4.04 7.77 6.80
C ILE A 119 -5.01 6.67 7.27
N LYS A 120 -5.85 6.14 6.39
CA LYS A 120 -6.77 5.04 6.72
C LYS A 120 -6.03 3.79 7.16
N VAL A 121 -4.93 3.43 6.49
CA VAL A 121 -4.08 2.31 6.90
C VAL A 121 -3.44 2.55 8.27
N GLY A 122 -2.94 3.74 8.52
CA GLY A 122 -2.40 4.12 9.83
C GLY A 122 -3.42 3.96 10.96
N LYS A 123 -4.65 4.42 10.75
CA LYS A 123 -5.77 4.26 11.71
C LYS A 123 -6.12 2.79 11.94
N PHE A 124 -6.17 2.00 10.87
CA PHE A 124 -6.46 0.56 10.96
C PHE A 124 -5.38 -0.19 11.76
N ASN A 125 -4.11 0.10 11.52
CA ASN A 125 -3.00 -0.51 12.27
C ASN A 125 -3.04 -0.15 13.76
N LYS A 126 -3.38 1.11 14.08
CA LYS A 126 -3.57 1.54 15.47
C LYS A 126 -4.72 0.80 16.14
N PHE A 127 -5.89 0.73 15.51
CA PHE A 127 -7.05 0.00 16.00
C PHE A 127 -6.75 -1.49 16.22
N LYS A 128 -6.05 -2.14 15.27
CA LYS A 128 -5.62 -3.53 15.42
C LYS A 128 -4.71 -3.74 16.64
N ALA A 129 -3.76 -2.82 16.87
CA ALA A 129 -2.87 -2.90 18.03
C ALA A 129 -3.63 -2.74 19.35
N GLU A 130 -4.60 -1.84 19.41
CA GLU A 130 -5.49 -1.64 20.58
C GLU A 130 -6.33 -2.90 20.86
N CYS A 131 -6.92 -3.52 19.83
CA CYS A 131 -7.69 -4.77 19.97
C CYS A 131 -6.79 -5.92 20.47
N LEU A 132 -5.58 -6.07 19.96
CA LEU A 132 -4.64 -7.12 20.41
C LEU A 132 -4.22 -6.89 21.86
N SER A 133 -3.97 -5.65 22.26
CA SER A 133 -3.68 -5.27 23.65
C SER A 133 -4.81 -5.68 24.58
N PHE A 134 -6.05 -5.36 24.22
CA PHE A 134 -7.24 -5.71 25.01
C PHE A 134 -7.41 -7.22 25.17
N ILE A 135 -7.23 -8.00 24.08
CA ILE A 135 -7.29 -9.47 24.13
C ILE A 135 -6.21 -10.04 25.05
N ASN A 136 -5.01 -9.47 25.05
CA ASN A 136 -3.92 -9.92 25.93
C ASN A 136 -4.23 -9.64 27.42
N VAL A 137 -4.85 -8.50 27.74
CA VAL A 137 -5.30 -8.18 29.09
C VAL A 137 -6.36 -9.19 29.56
N LEU A 138 -7.33 -9.52 28.70
CA LEU A 138 -8.36 -10.52 29.05
C LEU A 138 -7.76 -11.91 29.29
N LYS A 139 -6.79 -12.34 28.46
CA LYS A 139 -6.10 -13.63 28.63
C LYS A 139 -5.28 -13.71 29.92
N ASN A 140 -4.62 -12.61 30.29
CA ASN A 140 -3.81 -12.58 31.51
C ASN A 140 -4.67 -12.45 32.78
N GLY A 141 -5.76 -11.69 32.74
CA GLY A 141 -6.71 -11.59 33.85
C GLY A 141 -7.45 -12.91 34.17
N SER A 142 -7.56 -13.81 33.19
CA SER A 142 -8.14 -15.15 33.39
C SER A 142 -7.18 -16.13 34.09
N LYS A 143 -5.86 -15.87 34.02
CA LYS A 143 -4.85 -16.74 34.65
C LYS A 143 -4.71 -16.49 36.16
N GLU A 144 -5.00 -15.30 36.64
CA GLU A 144 -4.90 -14.97 38.08
C GLU A 144 -6.08 -15.50 38.91
N LYS A 145 -7.21 -15.86 38.30
CA LYS A 145 -8.38 -16.43 39.01
C LYS A 145 -8.32 -17.96 39.19
N GLY A 146 -7.32 -18.63 38.65
CA GLY A 146 -7.15 -20.11 38.71
C GLY A 146 -6.23 -20.63 39.79
N SER A 147 -5.57 -19.78 40.60
CA SER A 147 -4.58 -20.17 41.61
C SER A 147 -5.02 -19.94 43.05
N GLY A 148 -6.27 -20.16 43.36
CA GLY A 148 -6.79 -19.96 44.71
C GLY A 148 -7.85 -20.96 45.11
N ARG A 149 -7.53 -22.26 45.16
CA ARG A 149 -8.24 -23.27 45.98
C ARG A 149 -7.33 -24.45 46.28
N GLY A 150 -6.50 -24.29 47.24
CA GLY A 150 -5.99 -25.37 48.04
C GLY A 150 -6.58 -25.18 49.44
N TYR A 151 -7.48 -26.05 49.78
CA TYR A 151 -7.68 -26.70 51.11
C TYR A 151 -8.90 -27.56 50.98
#